data_baf858d4ae55f15d786b7f5f4e686118
#
_entry.id   baf858d4ae55f15d786b7f5f4e686118
#
_cell.length_a   1.000
_cell.length_b   1.000
_cell.length_c   1.000
_cell.angle_alpha   90.00
_cell.angle_beta   90.00
_cell.angle_gamma   90.00
#
_symmetry.space_group_name_H-M   'P 1'
#
loop_
_entity.id
_entity.type
_entity.pdbx_description
1 polymer ?
#
loop_
_entity_poly.entity_id
_entity_poly.type
_entity_poly.pdbx_seq_one_letter_code
_entity_poly.pdbx_strand_id
1 'polypeptide(L)'
;MAFQLSPARRSRACLTALAVVLSLCVPHGTVQAAKPRPKATAKHQAPAKERLTGIPYAGRADAMQAADDIAARRDLDRAWVRQAIGSARMLPQITRWVLPPPAGTAKNWRIYRSRFIDPVRIAAGVAFWQAHAATLERAEREFGVPAATIVGIVGVETIYGRNVGNFRVMDALATLSFDFPDAHPRASERRVFFRNELEQLLSLAKRSGIEPLSLRGSYAGAMGLPQFMPSSWARYAIDFDGDGRVDLFRSPADVIGSVANYFKAFGWQPGMATHYPVQFDSTRLDLEALLAPDILPTFSAKSLADKGVLLDAAGQHHAGPLALVELQNGSAPAAYIAVTENFYTITRYNWSSYYAMAVIDLGQEVANRFKAKP
;
A
#
# COMPACT_ATOMS: atom_id res chain seq x y z
N MET A 1 -27.86 24.43 43.02
CA MET A 1 -27.86 24.65 41.56
C MET A 1 -26.62 24.00 40.99
N ALA A 2 -26.76 22.78 40.49
CA ALA A 2 -25.65 22.00 39.91
C ALA A 2 -25.78 22.05 38.38
N PHE A 3 -24.79 22.66 37.70
CA PHE A 3 -24.72 22.67 36.25
C PHE A 3 -24.09 21.34 35.78
N GLN A 4 -24.87 20.50 35.13
CA GLN A 4 -24.41 19.33 34.40
C GLN A 4 -23.79 19.80 33.06
N LEU A 5 -22.52 19.55 32.87
CA LEU A 5 -21.82 19.70 31.60
C LEU A 5 -22.04 18.44 30.76
N SER A 6 -22.71 18.60 29.63
CA SER A 6 -22.89 17.59 28.58
C SER A 6 -21.56 17.26 27.89
N PRO A 7 -21.28 15.98 27.58
CA PRO A 7 -20.03 15.63 26.89
C PRO A 7 -20.10 16.02 25.41
N ALA A 8 -19.16 16.87 24.99
CA ALA A 8 -18.95 17.29 23.62
C ALA A 8 -18.75 16.07 22.71
N ARG A 9 -19.59 15.96 21.69
CA ARG A 9 -19.40 15.04 20.54
C ARG A 9 -18.08 15.34 19.86
N ARG A 10 -17.08 14.48 20.05
CA ARG A 10 -15.88 14.45 19.20
C ARG A 10 -16.30 13.92 17.83
N SER A 11 -16.42 14.80 16.85
CA SER A 11 -16.53 14.44 15.44
C SER A 11 -15.25 13.69 15.03
N ARG A 12 -15.35 12.37 14.93
CA ARG A 12 -14.33 11.54 14.27
C ARG A 12 -14.36 11.90 12.79
N ALA A 13 -13.42 12.76 12.37
CA ALA A 13 -13.14 12.92 10.95
C ALA A 13 -12.63 11.57 10.43
N CYS A 14 -13.49 10.86 9.69
CA CYS A 14 -13.18 9.61 9.02
C CYS A 14 -12.23 9.94 7.86
N LEU A 15 -10.91 9.94 8.12
CA LEU A 15 -9.86 9.97 7.10
C LEU A 15 -9.90 8.61 6.38
N THR A 16 -10.76 8.49 5.38
CA THR A 16 -10.74 7.38 4.44
C THR A 16 -9.45 7.46 3.64
N ALA A 17 -8.44 6.70 4.05
CA ALA A 17 -7.28 6.42 3.22
C ALA A 17 -7.77 5.63 2.01
N LEU A 18 -7.63 6.24 0.86
CA LEU A 18 -8.17 5.75 -0.40
C LEU A 18 -7.14 4.81 -1.02
N ALA A 19 -7.43 3.51 -0.99
CA ALA A 19 -6.57 2.48 -1.56
C ALA A 19 -6.39 2.65 -3.06
N VAL A 20 -5.15 2.74 -3.49
CA VAL A 20 -4.76 2.55 -4.90
C VAL A 20 -4.59 1.05 -5.09
N VAL A 21 -5.54 0.40 -5.76
CA VAL A 21 -5.40 -1.01 -6.15
C VAL A 21 -4.30 -1.08 -7.21
N LEU A 22 -3.09 -1.43 -6.82
CA LEU A 22 -2.01 -1.79 -7.73
C LEU A 22 -2.29 -3.20 -8.31
N SER A 23 -3.17 -3.28 -9.31
CA SER A 23 -3.25 -4.47 -10.17
C SER A 23 -2.06 -4.44 -11.12
N LEU A 24 -0.98 -5.12 -10.76
CA LEU A 24 0.12 -5.42 -11.68
C LEU A 24 -0.37 -6.45 -12.72
N CYS A 25 -1.02 -5.99 -13.78
CA CYS A 25 -1.23 -6.77 -15.00
C CYS A 25 0.06 -6.73 -15.83
N VAL A 26 0.92 -7.72 -15.65
CA VAL A 26 2.00 -8.02 -16.61
C VAL A 26 1.43 -9.02 -17.62
N PRO A 27 1.42 -8.71 -18.94
CA PRO A 27 1.00 -9.68 -19.95
C PRO A 27 2.02 -10.83 -19.99
N HIS A 28 1.53 -12.07 -19.86
CA HIS A 28 2.34 -13.28 -20.02
C HIS A 28 2.62 -13.51 -21.51
N GLY A 29 3.85 -13.21 -21.93
CA GLY A 29 4.41 -13.76 -23.15
C GLY A 29 4.82 -15.22 -22.92
N THR A 30 4.35 -16.12 -23.77
CA THR A 30 4.72 -17.55 -23.80
C THR A 30 6.22 -17.69 -24.01
N VAL A 31 6.92 -18.26 -23.02
CA VAL A 31 8.36 -18.58 -23.14
C VAL A 31 8.51 -19.87 -23.89
N GLN A 32 8.96 -19.79 -25.15
CA GLN A 32 9.42 -20.92 -25.93
C GLN A 32 10.91 -21.13 -25.62
N ALA A 33 11.27 -22.34 -25.22
CA ALA A 33 12.63 -22.71 -24.82
C ALA A 33 13.61 -22.56 -26.00
N ALA A 34 14.57 -21.65 -25.86
CA ALA A 34 15.68 -21.46 -26.83
C ALA A 34 16.98 -22.08 -26.27
N LYS A 35 17.70 -22.78 -27.16
CA LYS A 35 18.99 -23.43 -26.91
C LYS A 35 20.09 -22.42 -26.51
N PRO A 36 21.08 -22.80 -25.71
CA PRO A 36 22.12 -21.88 -25.20
C PRO A 36 23.04 -21.39 -26.33
N ARG A 37 23.20 -20.07 -26.42
CA ARG A 37 24.21 -19.37 -27.23
C ARG A 37 25.42 -18.93 -26.38
N PRO A 38 26.62 -18.82 -26.97
CA PRO A 38 27.82 -18.52 -26.21
C PRO A 38 27.89 -17.08 -25.70
N LYS A 39 28.54 -16.92 -24.54
CA LYS A 39 28.72 -15.66 -23.81
C LYS A 39 29.41 -14.60 -24.67
N ALA A 40 28.65 -13.56 -25.04
CA ALA A 40 29.23 -12.31 -25.53
C ALA A 40 29.46 -11.38 -24.32
N THR A 41 30.66 -10.82 -24.24
CA THR A 41 31.04 -9.81 -23.24
C THR A 41 30.13 -8.59 -23.33
N ALA A 42 29.35 -8.33 -22.26
CA ALA A 42 28.45 -7.18 -22.15
C ALA A 42 29.31 -5.90 -22.04
N LYS A 43 29.34 -5.11 -23.11
CA LYS A 43 29.75 -3.70 -23.05
C LYS A 43 28.67 -2.96 -22.24
N HIS A 44 29.08 -2.28 -21.16
CA HIS A 44 28.22 -1.34 -20.46
C HIS A 44 27.74 -0.26 -21.44
N GLN A 45 26.49 -0.40 -21.89
CA GLN A 45 25.82 0.68 -22.59
C GLN A 45 25.36 1.70 -21.52
N ALA A 46 25.77 2.96 -21.71
CA ALA A 46 25.22 4.07 -20.95
C ALA A 46 23.67 4.05 -21.03
N PRO A 47 22.96 4.40 -19.94
CA PRO A 47 21.50 4.38 -19.95
C PRO A 47 20.99 5.25 -21.10
N ALA A 48 20.19 4.64 -21.99
CA ALA A 48 19.53 5.35 -23.08
C ALA A 48 18.74 6.51 -22.47
N LYS A 49 18.96 7.74 -22.97
CA LYS A 49 18.17 8.91 -22.58
C LYS A 49 16.70 8.56 -22.77
N GLU A 50 15.97 8.44 -21.66
CA GLU A 50 14.53 8.17 -21.62
C GLU A 50 13.84 9.20 -22.52
N ARG A 51 13.24 8.76 -23.63
CA ARG A 51 12.42 9.64 -24.48
C ARG A 51 11.15 9.95 -23.71
N LEU A 52 11.13 11.14 -23.06
CA LEU A 52 9.95 11.66 -22.40
C LEU A 52 8.84 11.82 -23.43
N THR A 53 7.86 10.92 -23.42
CA THR A 53 6.65 10.99 -24.26
C THR A 53 5.55 11.73 -23.48
N GLY A 54 4.61 12.33 -24.18
CA GLY A 54 3.48 13.05 -23.61
C GLY A 54 3.61 14.57 -23.71
N ILE A 55 2.47 15.25 -23.62
CA ILE A 55 2.35 16.70 -23.70
C ILE A 55 2.67 17.32 -22.34
N PRO A 56 3.54 18.34 -22.25
CA PRO A 56 3.83 19.01 -20.99
C PRO A 56 2.63 19.87 -20.53
N TYR A 57 2.51 20.05 -19.21
CA TYR A 57 1.42 20.80 -18.59
C TYR A 57 1.63 22.33 -18.65
N ALA A 58 2.79 22.83 -19.07
CA ALA A 58 3.09 24.28 -19.12
C ALA A 58 2.07 25.12 -19.90
N GLY A 59 1.47 24.55 -20.95
CA GLY A 59 0.44 25.23 -21.77
C GLY A 59 -0.99 25.13 -21.22
N ARG A 60 -1.21 24.49 -20.08
CA ARG A 60 -2.55 24.29 -19.51
C ARG A 60 -2.86 25.31 -18.43
N ALA A 61 -3.89 26.10 -18.64
CA ALA A 61 -4.29 27.16 -17.71
C ALA A 61 -4.69 26.59 -16.33
N ASP A 62 -5.44 25.48 -16.27
CA ASP A 62 -5.86 24.84 -15.03
C ASP A 62 -4.68 24.27 -14.23
N ALA A 63 -3.66 23.72 -14.87
CA ALA A 63 -2.45 23.24 -14.23
C ALA A 63 -1.60 24.39 -13.69
N MET A 64 -1.50 25.48 -14.43
CA MET A 64 -0.76 26.68 -13.99
C MET A 64 -1.47 27.41 -12.87
N GLN A 65 -2.80 27.50 -12.88
CA GLN A 65 -3.57 28.03 -11.75
C GLN A 65 -3.36 27.17 -10.49
N ALA A 66 -3.42 25.84 -10.65
CA ALA A 66 -3.14 24.95 -9.53
C ALA A 66 -1.71 25.09 -8.99
N ALA A 67 -0.73 25.35 -9.85
CA ALA A 67 0.64 25.63 -9.42
C ALA A 67 0.72 26.90 -8.55
N ASP A 68 0.04 27.96 -8.96
CA ASP A 68 -0.04 29.20 -8.21
C ASP A 68 -0.71 29.00 -6.84
N ASP A 69 -1.83 28.27 -6.81
CA ASP A 69 -2.57 27.96 -5.59
C ASP A 69 -1.74 27.11 -4.62
N ILE A 70 -0.99 26.12 -5.13
CA ILE A 70 -0.08 25.29 -4.31
C ILE A 70 1.06 26.13 -3.75
N ALA A 71 1.68 26.97 -4.59
CA ALA A 71 2.76 27.86 -4.16
C ALA A 71 2.31 28.76 -2.99
N ALA A 72 1.13 29.38 -3.11
CA ALA A 72 0.57 30.21 -2.07
C ALA A 72 0.23 29.45 -0.78
N ARG A 73 -0.40 28.25 -0.89
CA ARG A 73 -0.78 27.47 0.30
C ARG A 73 0.39 26.86 1.05
N ARG A 74 1.50 26.59 0.37
CA ARG A 74 2.67 25.89 0.92
C ARG A 74 3.88 26.79 1.15
N ASP A 75 3.74 28.09 0.90
CA ASP A 75 4.84 29.05 0.97
C ASP A 75 6.06 28.58 0.15
N LEU A 76 5.79 28.22 -1.11
CA LEU A 76 6.79 27.78 -2.08
C LEU A 76 7.01 28.85 -3.14
N ASP A 77 8.22 28.91 -3.71
CA ASP A 77 8.49 29.80 -4.85
C ASP A 77 7.58 29.47 -6.03
N ARG A 78 6.82 30.48 -6.47
CA ARG A 78 5.82 30.35 -7.53
C ARG A 78 6.42 29.90 -8.87
N ALA A 79 7.58 30.44 -9.22
CA ALA A 79 8.24 30.11 -10.48
C ALA A 79 8.72 28.66 -10.47
N TRP A 80 9.29 28.19 -9.34
CA TRP A 80 9.71 26.81 -9.15
C TRP A 80 8.53 25.82 -9.24
N VAL A 81 7.40 26.10 -8.58
CA VAL A 81 6.22 25.24 -8.64
C VAL A 81 5.65 25.18 -10.05
N ARG A 82 5.53 26.33 -10.74
CA ARG A 82 5.08 26.39 -12.15
C ARG A 82 6.02 25.64 -13.08
N GLN A 83 7.35 25.74 -12.86
CA GLN A 83 8.33 24.99 -13.64
C GLN A 83 8.19 23.47 -13.40
N ALA A 84 8.07 23.04 -12.15
CA ALA A 84 7.93 21.62 -11.80
C ALA A 84 6.67 20.99 -12.41
N ILE A 85 5.50 21.62 -12.20
CA ILE A 85 4.22 21.13 -12.76
C ILE A 85 4.22 21.29 -14.29
N GLY A 86 4.69 22.40 -14.82
CA GLY A 86 4.73 22.65 -16.26
C GLY A 86 5.63 21.68 -17.02
N SER A 87 6.71 21.20 -16.39
CA SER A 87 7.61 20.20 -16.97
C SER A 87 7.12 18.76 -16.83
N ALA A 88 6.08 18.51 -16.02
CA ALA A 88 5.42 17.22 -15.96
C ALA A 88 4.70 16.92 -17.28
N ARG A 89 4.58 15.63 -17.63
CA ARG A 89 4.00 15.19 -18.89
C ARG A 89 2.81 14.29 -18.68
N MET A 90 1.77 14.51 -19.46
CA MET A 90 0.57 13.67 -19.48
C MET A 90 0.91 12.26 -19.96
N LEU A 91 0.48 11.23 -19.22
CA LEU A 91 0.71 9.81 -19.49
C LEU A 91 -0.63 9.11 -19.80
N PRO A 92 -1.04 9.00 -21.08
CA PRO A 92 -2.37 8.51 -21.46
C PRO A 92 -2.66 7.07 -20.99
N GLN A 93 -1.64 6.23 -20.86
CA GLN A 93 -1.81 4.85 -20.39
C GLN A 93 -2.30 4.78 -18.94
N ILE A 94 -1.89 5.73 -18.09
CA ILE A 94 -2.26 5.74 -16.67
C ILE A 94 -3.77 5.94 -16.50
N THR A 95 -4.40 6.79 -17.30
CA THR A 95 -5.84 7.06 -17.21
C THR A 95 -6.71 5.82 -17.48
N ARG A 96 -6.18 4.85 -18.24
CA ARG A 96 -6.85 3.56 -18.46
C ARG A 96 -6.59 2.57 -17.32
N TRP A 97 -5.39 2.57 -16.74
CA TRP A 97 -5.01 1.62 -15.70
C TRP A 97 -5.65 1.89 -14.34
N VAL A 98 -6.09 3.12 -14.09
CA VAL A 98 -6.77 3.47 -12.84
C VAL A 98 -8.27 3.15 -12.86
N LEU A 99 -8.83 2.76 -14.00
CA LEU A 99 -10.20 2.33 -14.07
C LEU A 99 -10.38 0.98 -13.35
N PRO A 100 -11.48 0.80 -12.60
CA PRO A 100 -11.78 -0.47 -11.99
C PRO A 100 -12.01 -1.56 -13.06
N PRO A 101 -11.77 -2.83 -12.72
CA PRO A 101 -12.13 -3.93 -13.60
C PRO A 101 -13.64 -3.90 -13.90
N PRO A 102 -14.09 -4.48 -15.04
CA PRO A 102 -15.50 -4.57 -15.37
C PRO A 102 -16.32 -5.18 -14.23
N ALA A 103 -17.56 -4.69 -14.07
CA ALA A 103 -18.49 -5.24 -13.09
C ALA A 103 -18.66 -6.76 -13.32
N GLY A 104 -18.75 -7.54 -12.22
CA GLY A 104 -18.86 -9.00 -12.29
C GLY A 104 -17.55 -9.75 -12.52
N THR A 105 -16.39 -9.07 -12.56
CA THR A 105 -15.10 -9.76 -12.57
C THR A 105 -14.96 -10.61 -11.31
N ALA A 106 -14.93 -11.93 -11.48
CA ALA A 106 -14.83 -12.86 -10.36
C ALA A 106 -13.50 -12.70 -9.62
N LYS A 107 -13.59 -12.49 -8.33
CA LYS A 107 -12.41 -12.51 -7.46
C LYS A 107 -11.94 -13.94 -7.24
N ASN A 108 -10.63 -14.17 -7.17
CA ASN A 108 -10.07 -15.49 -6.91
C ASN A 108 -8.84 -15.35 -6.00
N TRP A 109 -9.00 -15.74 -4.74
CA TRP A 109 -7.95 -15.63 -3.73
C TRP A 109 -6.74 -16.53 -4.06
N ARG A 110 -6.96 -17.75 -4.53
CA ARG A 110 -5.85 -18.65 -4.86
C ARG A 110 -4.96 -18.08 -5.95
N ILE A 111 -5.57 -17.50 -7.01
CA ILE A 111 -4.83 -16.83 -8.09
C ILE A 111 -4.17 -15.55 -7.58
N TYR A 112 -4.85 -14.77 -6.74
CA TYR A 112 -4.26 -13.56 -6.17
C TYR A 112 -3.06 -13.90 -5.28
N ARG A 113 -3.21 -14.85 -4.37
CA ARG A 113 -2.17 -15.33 -3.47
C ARG A 113 -0.93 -15.82 -4.22
N SER A 114 -1.10 -16.60 -5.28
CA SER A 114 0.03 -17.16 -6.05
C SER A 114 0.91 -16.10 -6.72
N ARG A 115 0.43 -14.87 -6.88
CA ARG A 115 1.24 -13.75 -7.41
C ARG A 115 2.26 -13.21 -6.40
N PHE A 116 2.05 -13.47 -5.12
CA PHE A 116 2.89 -12.95 -4.03
C PHE A 116 3.63 -14.06 -3.28
N ILE A 117 3.06 -15.26 -3.22
CA ILE A 117 3.66 -16.40 -2.52
C ILE A 117 4.36 -17.29 -3.55
N ASP A 118 5.54 -16.85 -3.97
CA ASP A 118 6.38 -17.54 -4.97
C ASP A 118 7.81 -17.75 -4.44
N PRO A 119 8.55 -18.76 -4.95
CA PRO A 119 9.89 -19.07 -4.44
C PRO A 119 10.89 -17.93 -4.57
N VAL A 120 10.78 -17.07 -5.60
CA VAL A 120 11.71 -15.95 -5.85
C VAL A 120 11.52 -14.88 -4.78
N ARG A 121 10.24 -14.54 -4.48
CA ARG A 121 9.91 -13.53 -3.47
C ARG A 121 10.23 -14.03 -2.06
N ILE A 122 9.94 -15.29 -1.75
CA ILE A 122 10.29 -15.90 -0.46
C ILE A 122 11.81 -15.91 -0.26
N ALA A 123 12.59 -16.35 -1.25
CA ALA A 123 14.05 -16.36 -1.15
C ALA A 123 14.63 -14.95 -0.97
N ALA A 124 14.08 -13.95 -1.69
CA ALA A 124 14.47 -12.55 -1.53
C ALA A 124 14.13 -12.03 -0.13
N GLY A 125 12.98 -12.43 0.44
CA GLY A 125 12.55 -12.08 1.78
C GLY A 125 13.46 -12.66 2.87
N VAL A 126 13.86 -13.91 2.73
CA VAL A 126 14.83 -14.54 3.65
C VAL A 126 16.18 -13.80 3.60
N ALA A 127 16.67 -13.45 2.41
CA ALA A 127 17.90 -12.68 2.27
C ALA A 127 17.79 -11.28 2.88
N PHE A 128 16.66 -10.59 2.67
CA PHE A 128 16.38 -9.30 3.28
C PHE A 128 16.33 -9.39 4.80
N TRP A 129 15.64 -10.38 5.35
CA TRP A 129 15.59 -10.61 6.80
C TRP A 129 16.96 -10.86 7.39
N GLN A 130 17.76 -11.75 6.76
CA GLN A 130 19.12 -12.03 7.22
C GLN A 130 20.03 -10.79 7.24
N ALA A 131 19.95 -9.98 6.19
CA ALA A 131 20.75 -8.76 6.08
C ALA A 131 20.36 -7.67 7.08
N HIS A 132 19.10 -7.66 7.55
CA HIS A 132 18.54 -6.58 8.38
C HIS A 132 17.91 -7.08 9.68
N ALA A 133 18.32 -8.25 10.19
CA ALA A 133 17.72 -8.90 11.36
C ALA A 133 17.71 -7.97 12.59
N ALA A 134 18.83 -7.35 12.93
CA ALA A 134 18.92 -6.44 14.06
C ALA A 134 18.01 -5.21 13.95
N THR A 135 17.86 -4.66 12.73
CA THR A 135 16.98 -3.52 12.47
C THR A 135 15.50 -3.93 12.57
N LEU A 136 15.14 -5.11 12.05
CA LEU A 136 13.79 -5.67 12.18
C LEU A 136 13.42 -5.93 13.63
N GLU A 137 14.33 -6.54 14.41
CA GLU A 137 14.14 -6.76 15.84
C GLU A 137 14.00 -5.45 16.63
N ARG A 138 14.78 -4.44 16.27
CA ARG A 138 14.68 -3.10 16.86
C ARG A 138 13.31 -2.49 16.55
N ALA A 139 12.85 -2.54 15.30
CA ALA A 139 11.54 -2.02 14.89
C ALA A 139 10.40 -2.75 15.61
N GLU A 140 10.48 -4.08 15.75
CA GLU A 140 9.50 -4.87 16.50
C GLU A 140 9.44 -4.46 17.97
N ARG A 141 10.59 -4.27 18.64
CA ARG A 141 10.64 -3.79 20.03
C ARG A 141 10.09 -2.38 20.21
N GLU A 142 10.42 -1.45 19.30
CA GLU A 142 10.05 -0.03 19.45
C GLU A 142 8.59 0.26 19.05
N PHE A 143 8.07 -0.44 18.05
CA PHE A 143 6.73 -0.18 17.49
C PHE A 143 5.72 -1.29 17.81
N GLY A 144 6.16 -2.44 18.28
CA GLY A 144 5.31 -3.60 18.55
C GLY A 144 4.77 -4.29 17.30
N VAL A 145 5.31 -3.97 16.10
CA VAL A 145 4.91 -4.54 14.82
C VAL A 145 5.82 -5.72 14.50
N PRO A 146 5.30 -6.95 14.32
CA PRO A 146 6.14 -8.11 14.05
C PRO A 146 7.01 -7.94 12.80
N ALA A 147 8.26 -8.36 12.87
CA ALA A 147 9.19 -8.36 11.74
C ALA A 147 8.59 -9.03 10.50
N ALA A 148 7.83 -10.12 10.68
CA ALA A 148 7.11 -10.80 9.60
C ALA A 148 6.15 -9.87 8.84
N THR A 149 5.41 -9.00 9.54
CA THR A 149 4.49 -8.05 8.92
C THR A 149 5.25 -7.01 8.09
N ILE A 150 6.35 -6.45 8.63
CA ILE A 150 7.19 -5.48 7.93
C ILE A 150 7.79 -6.11 6.65
N VAL A 151 8.35 -7.30 6.79
CA VAL A 151 8.92 -8.07 5.67
C VAL A 151 7.85 -8.40 4.62
N GLY A 152 6.64 -8.77 5.06
CA GLY A 152 5.49 -9.01 4.20
C GLY A 152 5.14 -7.79 3.35
N ILE A 153 5.08 -6.59 3.95
CA ILE A 153 4.82 -5.33 3.22
C ILE A 153 5.89 -5.10 2.16
N VAL A 154 7.17 -5.04 2.54
CA VAL A 154 8.25 -4.72 1.58
C VAL A 154 8.34 -5.77 0.46
N GLY A 155 8.03 -7.02 0.78
CA GLY A 155 7.97 -8.11 -0.18
C GLY A 155 6.81 -8.00 -1.16
N VAL A 156 5.61 -7.67 -0.69
CA VAL A 156 4.42 -7.48 -1.55
C VAL A 156 4.60 -6.26 -2.44
N GLU A 157 5.07 -5.15 -1.89
CA GLU A 157 5.16 -3.88 -2.59
C GLU A 157 6.23 -3.89 -3.70
N THR A 158 7.43 -4.31 -3.38
CA THR A 158 8.56 -4.10 -4.32
C THR A 158 9.48 -5.29 -4.52
N ILE A 159 9.14 -6.46 -3.97
CA ILE A 159 10.07 -7.61 -3.95
C ILE A 159 11.42 -7.16 -3.35
N TYR A 160 11.34 -6.50 -2.20
CA TYR A 160 12.52 -5.98 -1.48
C TYR A 160 13.38 -5.04 -2.31
N GLY A 161 12.74 -4.11 -3.04
CA GLY A 161 13.40 -3.09 -3.87
C GLY A 161 13.70 -3.49 -5.31
N ARG A 162 13.36 -4.72 -5.75
CA ARG A 162 13.59 -5.16 -7.14
C ARG A 162 12.60 -4.55 -8.15
N ASN A 163 11.45 -4.05 -7.67
CA ASN A 163 10.40 -3.47 -8.50
C ASN A 163 9.76 -2.25 -7.83
N VAL A 164 10.45 -1.14 -7.84
CA VAL A 164 10.00 0.13 -7.23
C VAL A 164 9.17 1.01 -8.17
N GLY A 165 9.00 0.59 -9.43
CA GLY A 165 8.36 1.40 -10.48
C GLY A 165 9.34 2.36 -11.16
N ASN A 166 9.03 2.69 -12.44
CA ASN A 166 9.91 3.50 -13.30
C ASN A 166 9.24 4.80 -13.79
N PHE A 167 8.01 5.09 -13.37
CA PHE A 167 7.34 6.33 -13.77
C PHE A 167 7.93 7.53 -13.04
N ARG A 168 8.10 8.66 -13.76
CA ARG A 168 8.33 9.92 -13.04
C ARG A 168 7.10 10.21 -12.19
N VAL A 169 7.29 10.34 -10.89
CA VAL A 169 6.20 10.54 -9.93
C VAL A 169 5.45 11.84 -10.22
N MET A 170 6.17 12.91 -10.63
CA MET A 170 5.55 14.17 -11.07
C MET A 170 4.60 13.97 -12.26
N ASP A 171 4.99 13.19 -13.27
CA ASP A 171 4.14 12.91 -14.44
C ASP A 171 2.89 12.12 -14.05
N ALA A 172 3.07 11.09 -13.22
CA ALA A 172 1.98 10.25 -12.74
C ALA A 172 0.96 11.06 -11.93
N LEU A 173 1.43 11.81 -10.93
CA LEU A 173 0.55 12.62 -10.09
C LEU A 173 -0.08 13.79 -10.84
N ALA A 174 0.64 14.46 -11.75
CA ALA A 174 0.06 15.49 -12.60
C ALA A 174 -1.05 14.92 -13.51
N THR A 175 -0.79 13.77 -14.15
CA THR A 175 -1.81 13.10 -14.99
C THR A 175 -3.06 12.76 -14.18
N LEU A 176 -2.91 12.16 -13.00
CA LEU A 176 -4.03 11.79 -12.14
C LEU A 176 -4.71 12.99 -11.46
N SER A 177 -4.03 14.13 -11.37
CA SER A 177 -4.60 15.37 -10.85
C SER A 177 -5.44 16.13 -11.87
N PHE A 178 -5.00 16.16 -13.14
CA PHE A 178 -5.58 17.00 -14.17
C PHE A 178 -6.40 16.24 -15.22
N ASP A 179 -6.08 14.95 -15.42
CA ASP A 179 -6.65 14.11 -16.49
C ASP A 179 -7.22 12.79 -15.95
N PHE A 180 -7.66 12.77 -14.69
CA PHE A 180 -8.28 11.56 -14.11
C PHE A 180 -9.58 11.23 -14.88
N PRO A 181 -9.82 9.96 -15.29
CA PRO A 181 -10.93 9.61 -16.14
C PRO A 181 -12.29 9.79 -15.46
N ASP A 182 -13.22 10.48 -16.12
CA ASP A 182 -14.60 10.68 -15.62
C ASP A 182 -15.39 9.38 -15.51
N ALA A 183 -15.04 8.37 -16.31
CA ALA A 183 -15.67 7.05 -16.26
C ALA A 183 -15.44 6.30 -14.92
N HIS A 184 -14.52 6.78 -14.07
CA HIS A 184 -14.29 6.15 -12.77
C HIS A 184 -15.42 6.55 -11.79
N PRO A 185 -16.05 5.60 -11.04
CA PRO A 185 -17.18 5.87 -10.14
C PRO A 185 -16.92 6.95 -9.09
N ARG A 186 -15.65 7.14 -8.71
CA ARG A 186 -15.21 8.11 -7.70
C ARG A 186 -14.28 9.17 -8.30
N ALA A 187 -14.50 9.61 -9.54
CA ALA A 187 -13.59 10.48 -10.25
C ALA A 187 -13.27 11.79 -9.52
N SER A 188 -14.28 12.49 -9.00
CA SER A 188 -14.09 13.75 -8.27
C SER A 188 -13.24 13.61 -7.04
N GLU A 189 -13.51 12.61 -6.20
CA GLU A 189 -12.75 12.30 -4.99
C GLU A 189 -11.29 11.94 -5.30
N ARG A 190 -11.09 11.15 -6.37
CA ARG A 190 -9.77 10.73 -6.82
C ARG A 190 -8.94 11.89 -7.34
N ARG A 191 -9.52 12.83 -8.10
CA ARG A 191 -8.82 14.06 -8.54
C ARG A 191 -8.35 14.88 -7.34
N VAL A 192 -9.22 15.08 -6.35
CA VAL A 192 -8.85 15.81 -5.12
C VAL A 192 -7.71 15.09 -4.39
N PHE A 193 -7.81 13.77 -4.25
CA PHE A 193 -6.75 12.96 -3.64
C PHE A 193 -5.40 13.16 -4.35
N PHE A 194 -5.34 12.94 -5.66
CA PHE A 194 -4.08 13.05 -6.41
C PHE A 194 -3.55 14.49 -6.48
N ARG A 195 -4.44 15.49 -6.46
CA ARG A 195 -4.04 16.89 -6.32
C ARG A 195 -3.33 17.14 -4.99
N ASN A 196 -3.86 16.60 -3.91
CA ASN A 196 -3.23 16.69 -2.60
C ASN A 196 -1.87 15.95 -2.56
N GLU A 197 -1.77 14.79 -3.21
CA GLU A 197 -0.50 14.05 -3.29
C GLU A 197 0.56 14.81 -4.12
N LEU A 198 0.16 15.47 -5.22
CA LEU A 198 1.04 16.33 -6.01
C LEU A 198 1.57 17.50 -5.17
N GLU A 199 0.71 18.13 -4.38
CA GLU A 199 1.07 19.21 -3.45
C GLU A 199 2.04 18.72 -2.37
N GLN A 200 1.80 17.54 -1.80
CA GLN A 200 2.70 16.91 -0.82
C GLN A 200 4.05 16.54 -1.43
N LEU A 201 4.07 16.06 -2.69
CA LEU A 201 5.31 15.76 -3.40
C LEU A 201 6.20 17.00 -3.52
N LEU A 202 5.63 18.15 -3.94
CA LEU A 202 6.37 19.41 -4.08
C LEU A 202 6.91 19.89 -2.74
N SER A 203 6.08 19.82 -1.69
CA SER A 203 6.51 20.18 -0.33
C SER A 203 7.62 19.27 0.19
N LEU A 204 7.53 17.95 -0.05
CA LEU A 204 8.55 16.97 0.30
C LEU A 204 9.85 17.25 -0.45
N ALA A 205 9.78 17.42 -1.77
CA ALA A 205 10.93 17.68 -2.62
C ALA A 205 11.70 18.94 -2.18
N LYS A 206 10.98 20.02 -1.87
CA LYS A 206 11.57 21.27 -1.37
C LYS A 206 12.28 21.09 -0.03
N ARG A 207 11.62 20.45 0.94
CA ARG A 207 12.20 20.24 2.28
C ARG A 207 13.42 19.32 2.26
N SER A 208 13.41 18.30 1.40
CA SER A 208 14.49 17.31 1.29
C SER A 208 15.59 17.71 0.31
N GLY A 209 15.48 18.87 -0.36
CA GLY A 209 16.43 19.28 -1.40
C GLY A 209 16.46 18.37 -2.62
N ILE A 210 15.40 17.58 -2.86
CA ILE A 210 15.31 16.62 -3.97
C ILE A 210 14.69 17.30 -5.18
N GLU A 211 15.26 17.07 -6.37
CA GLU A 211 14.66 17.52 -7.63
C GLU A 211 13.36 16.71 -7.90
N PRO A 212 12.14 17.35 -7.92
CA PRO A 212 10.88 16.63 -8.00
C PRO A 212 10.71 15.79 -9.27
N LEU A 213 11.36 16.21 -10.37
CA LEU A 213 11.33 15.47 -11.65
C LEU A 213 12.26 14.24 -11.66
N SER A 214 13.15 14.11 -10.67
CA SER A 214 14.06 12.95 -10.56
C SER A 214 13.42 11.74 -9.91
N LEU A 215 12.34 11.92 -9.13
CA LEU A 215 11.70 10.86 -8.36
C LEU A 215 11.01 9.85 -9.27
N ARG A 216 11.28 8.57 -9.01
CA ARG A 216 10.68 7.44 -9.71
C ARG A 216 9.81 6.62 -8.76
N GLY A 217 8.75 6.02 -9.31
CA GLY A 217 7.81 5.25 -8.52
C GLY A 217 6.78 4.53 -9.38
N SER A 218 5.66 4.19 -8.77
CA SER A 218 4.53 3.55 -9.46
C SER A 218 3.80 4.52 -10.39
N TYR A 219 2.98 3.97 -11.28
CA TYR A 219 2.09 4.76 -12.14
C TYR A 219 1.04 5.59 -11.35
N ALA A 220 0.84 5.29 -10.07
CA ALA A 220 -0.05 6.03 -9.19
C ALA A 220 0.69 6.99 -8.23
N GLY A 221 2.01 7.12 -8.38
CA GLY A 221 2.80 8.08 -7.60
C GLY A 221 3.34 7.57 -6.27
N ALA A 222 3.23 6.26 -5.98
CA ALA A 222 3.86 5.64 -4.81
C ALA A 222 5.37 5.48 -5.00
N MET A 223 6.15 5.65 -3.92
CA MET A 223 7.61 5.83 -3.97
C MET A 223 8.36 4.91 -3.02
N GLY A 224 9.59 4.57 -3.42
CA GLY A 224 10.55 3.82 -2.60
C GLY A 224 10.19 2.35 -2.40
N LEU A 225 10.97 1.66 -1.57
CA LEU A 225 10.75 0.25 -1.25
C LEU A 225 9.38 -0.01 -0.60
N PRO A 226 8.87 0.87 0.28
CA PRO A 226 7.58 0.67 0.94
C PRO A 226 6.40 1.19 0.11
N GLN A 227 6.62 1.74 -1.09
CA GLN A 227 5.58 2.31 -1.95
C GLN A 227 4.69 3.34 -1.22
N PHE A 228 5.31 4.23 -0.45
CA PHE A 228 4.60 5.32 0.20
C PHE A 228 4.14 6.38 -0.80
N MET A 229 2.88 6.82 -0.64
CA MET A 229 2.43 8.06 -1.27
C MET A 229 3.15 9.26 -0.65
N PRO A 230 3.29 10.40 -1.35
CA PRO A 230 3.94 11.59 -0.80
C PRO A 230 3.41 12.03 0.56
N SER A 231 2.10 11.95 0.78
CA SER A 231 1.49 12.25 2.08
C SER A 231 1.86 11.25 3.17
N SER A 232 1.99 9.96 2.83
CA SER A 232 2.44 8.93 3.76
C SER A 232 3.91 9.12 4.12
N TRP A 233 4.76 9.46 3.14
CA TRP A 233 6.16 9.81 3.38
C TRP A 233 6.26 11.00 4.35
N ALA A 234 5.54 12.08 4.07
CA ALA A 234 5.59 13.29 4.90
C ALA A 234 5.15 13.06 6.36
N ARG A 235 4.28 12.07 6.62
CA ARG A 235 3.69 11.83 7.94
C ARG A 235 4.35 10.70 8.72
N TYR A 236 4.81 9.66 8.03
CA TYR A 236 5.18 8.39 8.68
C TYR A 236 6.60 7.94 8.41
N ALA A 237 7.29 8.51 7.39
CA ALA A 237 8.67 8.18 7.14
C ALA A 237 9.57 8.79 8.22
N ILE A 238 10.52 7.98 8.70
CA ILE A 238 11.46 8.35 9.76
C ILE A 238 12.87 7.97 9.36
N ASP A 239 13.83 8.76 9.83
CA ASP A 239 15.25 8.44 9.84
C ASP A 239 15.49 7.40 10.94
N PHE A 240 15.57 6.12 10.56
CA PHE A 240 15.67 5.04 11.52
C PHE A 240 17.10 4.53 11.69
N ASP A 241 18.05 4.92 10.84
CA ASP A 241 19.48 4.66 11.06
C ASP A 241 20.20 5.85 11.72
N GLY A 242 19.57 7.02 11.77
CA GLY A 242 20.08 8.20 12.46
C GLY A 242 21.14 8.97 11.66
N ASP A 243 21.14 8.83 10.32
CA ASP A 243 22.11 9.51 9.43
C ASP A 243 21.75 10.99 9.14
N GLY A 244 20.60 11.47 9.66
CA GLY A 244 20.08 12.82 9.51
C GLY A 244 19.20 13.00 8.28
N ARG A 245 18.84 11.93 7.56
CA ARG A 245 17.98 11.96 6.36
C ARG A 245 17.01 10.79 6.37
N VAL A 246 15.94 10.91 5.61
CA VAL A 246 15.00 9.82 5.35
C VAL A 246 15.14 9.38 3.90
N ASP A 247 15.67 8.17 3.67
CA ASP A 247 15.84 7.61 2.32
C ASP A 247 15.09 6.29 2.15
N LEU A 248 13.82 6.36 1.72
CA LEU A 248 13.00 5.18 1.44
C LEU A 248 13.36 4.43 0.15
N PHE A 249 14.35 4.93 -0.61
CA PHE A 249 14.84 4.26 -1.81
C PHE A 249 16.06 3.38 -1.55
N ARG A 250 16.95 3.78 -0.60
CA ARG A 250 18.27 3.18 -0.44
C ARG A 250 18.58 2.75 0.98
N SER A 251 17.94 3.32 2.01
CA SER A 251 18.11 2.89 3.40
C SER A 251 17.05 1.84 3.78
N PRO A 252 17.40 0.54 3.85
CA PRO A 252 16.49 -0.47 4.39
C PRO A 252 16.10 -0.20 5.84
N ALA A 253 16.94 0.48 6.61
CA ALA A 253 16.63 0.83 8.00
C ALA A 253 15.46 1.82 8.05
N ASP A 254 15.52 2.90 7.26
CA ASP A 254 14.42 3.87 7.18
C ASP A 254 13.14 3.22 6.68
N VAL A 255 13.24 2.33 5.70
CA VAL A 255 12.09 1.58 5.18
C VAL A 255 11.44 0.75 6.29
N ILE A 256 12.23 -0.03 7.04
CA ILE A 256 11.75 -0.89 8.14
C ILE A 256 11.10 -0.03 9.22
N GLY A 257 11.80 1.00 9.68
CA GLY A 257 11.29 1.91 10.70
C GLY A 257 10.03 2.65 10.26
N SER A 258 10.00 3.15 9.02
CA SER A 258 8.85 3.89 8.48
C SER A 258 7.61 3.01 8.30
N VAL A 259 7.76 1.75 7.86
CA VAL A 259 6.65 0.79 7.79
C VAL A 259 6.10 0.49 9.18
N ALA A 260 6.98 0.26 10.16
CA ALA A 260 6.57 0.01 11.54
C ALA A 260 5.86 1.24 12.15
N ASN A 261 6.40 2.45 11.94
CA ASN A 261 5.79 3.71 12.39
C ASN A 261 4.42 3.95 11.75
N TYR A 262 4.26 3.61 10.47
CA TYR A 262 2.97 3.67 9.78
C TYR A 262 1.92 2.81 10.50
N PHE A 263 2.23 1.55 10.77
CA PHE A 263 1.30 0.64 11.45
C PHE A 263 0.97 1.11 12.87
N LYS A 264 1.97 1.56 13.64
CA LYS A 264 1.74 2.15 14.95
C LYS A 264 0.80 3.35 14.88
N ALA A 265 1.00 4.25 13.92
CA ALA A 265 0.16 5.44 13.72
C ALA A 265 -1.30 5.08 13.33
N PHE A 266 -1.51 3.94 12.67
CA PHE A 266 -2.84 3.42 12.32
C PHE A 266 -3.45 2.50 13.39
N GLY A 267 -2.83 2.41 14.58
CA GLY A 267 -3.41 1.72 15.72
C GLY A 267 -3.05 0.25 15.84
N TRP A 268 -1.89 -0.16 15.31
CA TRP A 268 -1.38 -1.52 15.54
C TRP A 268 -1.29 -1.82 17.03
N GLN A 269 -1.83 -2.95 17.44
CA GLN A 269 -1.82 -3.42 18.83
C GLN A 269 -0.81 -4.57 18.98
N PRO A 270 0.27 -4.38 19.79
CA PRO A 270 1.27 -5.43 20.01
C PRO A 270 0.64 -6.69 20.59
N GLY A 271 1.06 -7.85 20.10
CA GLY A 271 0.59 -9.16 20.58
C GLY A 271 -0.81 -9.58 20.10
N MET A 272 -1.59 -8.69 19.49
CA MET A 272 -2.89 -9.05 18.93
C MET A 272 -2.71 -9.83 17.61
N ALA A 273 -3.36 -10.99 17.49
CA ALA A 273 -3.43 -11.73 16.24
C ALA A 273 -4.09 -10.89 15.13
N THR A 274 -3.77 -11.14 13.86
CA THR A 274 -4.42 -10.47 12.73
C THR A 274 -5.78 -11.08 12.38
N HIS A 275 -5.94 -12.37 12.56
CA HIS A 275 -7.17 -13.11 12.24
C HIS A 275 -7.24 -14.45 12.98
N TYR A 276 -8.42 -15.06 12.95
CA TYR A 276 -8.71 -16.37 13.48
C TYR A 276 -9.41 -17.24 12.42
N PRO A 277 -9.19 -18.56 12.41
CA PRO A 277 -9.95 -19.48 11.58
C PRO A 277 -11.41 -19.53 12.04
N VAL A 278 -12.32 -19.79 11.10
CA VAL A 278 -13.74 -19.91 11.39
C VAL A 278 -14.30 -21.22 10.87
N GLN A 279 -15.32 -21.73 11.56
CA GLN A 279 -16.26 -22.74 11.10
C GLN A 279 -17.67 -22.16 11.17
N PHE A 280 -18.65 -22.82 10.54
CA PHE A 280 -20.02 -22.35 10.52
C PHE A 280 -21.00 -23.35 11.10
N ASP A 281 -21.91 -22.86 11.91
CA ASP A 281 -23.16 -23.54 12.25
C ASP A 281 -24.23 -23.12 11.23
N SER A 282 -24.47 -23.99 10.25
CA SER A 282 -25.38 -23.71 9.14
C SER A 282 -26.84 -23.47 9.59
N THR A 283 -27.20 -23.91 10.79
CA THR A 283 -28.58 -23.73 11.31
C THR A 283 -28.86 -22.30 11.75
N ARG A 284 -27.82 -21.50 12.02
CA ARG A 284 -27.92 -20.11 12.53
C ARG A 284 -27.18 -19.11 11.65
N LEU A 285 -26.55 -19.55 10.56
CA LEU A 285 -25.66 -18.72 9.76
C LEU A 285 -26.42 -17.59 9.05
N ASP A 286 -26.10 -16.36 9.44
CA ASP A 286 -26.58 -15.11 8.82
C ASP A 286 -25.41 -14.44 8.08
N LEU A 287 -25.06 -15.02 6.92
CA LEU A 287 -23.88 -14.60 6.17
C LEU A 287 -24.02 -13.16 5.60
N GLU A 288 -25.24 -12.75 5.23
CA GLU A 288 -25.51 -11.42 4.70
C GLU A 288 -25.19 -10.34 5.76
N ALA A 289 -25.74 -10.48 6.96
CA ALA A 289 -25.47 -9.54 8.05
C ALA A 289 -24.00 -9.55 8.50
N LEU A 290 -23.35 -10.72 8.44
CA LEU A 290 -21.94 -10.87 8.83
C LEU A 290 -20.97 -10.20 7.83
N LEU A 291 -21.30 -10.18 6.55
CA LEU A 291 -20.46 -9.57 5.51
C LEU A 291 -20.79 -8.08 5.25
N ALA A 292 -21.91 -7.58 5.75
CA ALA A 292 -22.34 -6.19 5.53
C ALA A 292 -21.31 -5.13 5.99
N PRO A 293 -20.55 -5.30 7.11
CA PRO A 293 -19.51 -4.36 7.50
C PRO A 293 -18.24 -4.39 6.66
N ASP A 294 -18.14 -5.29 5.68
CA ASP A 294 -16.90 -5.55 4.90
C ASP A 294 -15.73 -5.88 5.83
N ILE A 295 -14.61 -5.20 5.70
CA ILE A 295 -13.40 -5.42 6.51
C ILE A 295 -13.39 -4.67 7.85
N LEU A 296 -14.46 -3.98 8.20
CA LEU A 296 -14.54 -3.17 9.44
C LEU A 296 -14.85 -4.04 10.65
N PRO A 297 -13.95 -4.20 11.63
CA PRO A 297 -14.25 -4.94 12.86
C PRO A 297 -15.37 -4.28 13.64
N THR A 298 -16.53 -4.97 13.76
CA THR A 298 -17.73 -4.44 14.39
C THR A 298 -18.44 -5.45 15.30
N PHE A 299 -18.14 -6.74 15.15
CA PHE A 299 -18.76 -7.80 15.92
C PHE A 299 -17.91 -8.18 17.14
N SER A 300 -18.53 -8.50 18.26
CA SER A 300 -17.85 -9.25 19.32
C SER A 300 -17.78 -10.73 18.97
N ALA A 301 -16.89 -11.50 19.62
CA ALA A 301 -16.84 -12.95 19.46
C ALA A 301 -18.21 -13.61 19.75
N LYS A 302 -18.92 -13.11 20.79
CA LYS A 302 -20.27 -13.56 21.10
C LYS A 302 -21.25 -13.27 19.95
N SER A 303 -21.29 -12.05 19.40
CA SER A 303 -22.22 -11.71 18.33
C SER A 303 -21.93 -12.43 17.02
N LEU A 304 -20.68 -12.81 16.75
CA LEU A 304 -20.31 -13.74 15.68
C LEU A 304 -20.89 -15.14 15.94
N ALA A 305 -20.75 -15.65 17.17
CA ALA A 305 -21.31 -16.97 17.56
C ALA A 305 -22.84 -16.99 17.48
N ASP A 306 -23.51 -15.93 17.92
CA ASP A 306 -24.98 -15.80 17.84
C ASP A 306 -25.49 -15.86 16.38
N LYS A 307 -24.63 -15.45 15.41
CA LYS A 307 -24.89 -15.51 13.96
C LYS A 307 -24.26 -16.71 13.25
N GLY A 308 -23.90 -17.75 14.00
CA GLY A 308 -23.45 -19.03 13.44
C GLY A 308 -21.96 -19.11 13.07
N VAL A 309 -21.11 -18.15 13.49
CA VAL A 309 -19.65 -18.24 13.31
C VAL A 309 -19.01 -18.89 14.52
N LEU A 310 -18.33 -20.02 14.32
CA LEU A 310 -17.61 -20.75 15.36
C LEU A 310 -16.12 -20.41 15.27
N LEU A 311 -15.62 -19.75 16.30
CA LEU A 311 -14.20 -19.41 16.47
C LEU A 311 -13.47 -20.51 17.24
N ASP A 312 -12.16 -20.63 17.02
CA ASP A 312 -11.29 -21.42 17.89
C ASP A 312 -11.17 -20.79 19.30
N ALA A 313 -10.50 -21.48 20.22
CA ALA A 313 -10.37 -21.02 21.60
C ALA A 313 -9.73 -19.62 21.71
N ALA A 314 -8.75 -19.31 20.88
CA ALA A 314 -8.10 -17.99 20.87
C ALA A 314 -9.04 -16.88 20.39
N GLY A 315 -9.78 -17.14 19.30
CA GLY A 315 -10.78 -16.20 18.77
C GLY A 315 -11.95 -15.97 19.71
N GLN A 316 -12.39 -17.01 20.46
CA GLN A 316 -13.44 -16.86 21.47
C GLN A 316 -13.06 -15.93 22.63
N HIS A 317 -11.76 -15.90 23.00
CA HIS A 317 -11.22 -15.03 24.04
C HIS A 317 -10.78 -13.66 23.53
N HIS A 318 -10.95 -13.37 22.23
CA HIS A 318 -10.59 -12.06 21.69
C HIS A 318 -11.48 -10.97 22.29
N ALA A 319 -10.86 -9.98 22.93
CA ALA A 319 -11.56 -8.92 23.63
C ALA A 319 -12.03 -7.76 22.75
N GLY A 320 -11.42 -7.60 21.56
CA GLY A 320 -11.72 -6.53 20.61
C GLY A 320 -12.83 -6.86 19.62
N PRO A 321 -13.16 -5.92 18.75
CA PRO A 321 -14.10 -6.17 17.66
C PRO A 321 -13.47 -7.03 16.56
N LEU A 322 -14.31 -7.81 15.89
CA LEU A 322 -13.98 -8.69 14.77
C LEU A 322 -14.85 -8.35 13.56
N ALA A 323 -14.40 -8.73 12.36
CA ALA A 323 -15.23 -8.78 11.16
C ALA A 323 -15.10 -10.15 10.49
N LEU A 324 -16.16 -10.62 9.83
CA LEU A 324 -16.07 -11.79 8.96
C LEU A 324 -15.63 -11.33 7.56
N VAL A 325 -14.57 -11.93 7.05
CA VAL A 325 -14.04 -11.64 5.71
C VAL A 325 -14.16 -12.86 4.82
N GLU A 326 -14.71 -12.65 3.63
CA GLU A 326 -14.80 -13.65 2.57
C GLU A 326 -13.63 -13.50 1.59
N LEU A 327 -12.98 -14.62 1.30
CA LEU A 327 -11.94 -14.74 0.29
C LEU A 327 -12.47 -15.64 -0.85
N GLN A 328 -13.12 -15.04 -1.85
CA GLN A 328 -13.73 -15.71 -2.99
C GLN A 328 -12.69 -16.46 -3.82
N ASN A 329 -13.03 -17.59 -4.38
CA ASN A 329 -12.17 -18.45 -5.19
C ASN A 329 -12.75 -18.74 -6.59
N GLY A 330 -13.37 -17.75 -7.22
CA GLY A 330 -14.07 -17.92 -8.50
C GLY A 330 -15.30 -18.83 -8.33
N SER A 331 -15.35 -19.97 -9.04
CA SER A 331 -16.41 -20.97 -8.91
C SER A 331 -16.19 -21.98 -7.77
N ALA A 332 -15.00 -21.99 -7.15
CA ALA A 332 -14.71 -22.87 -6.01
C ALA A 332 -15.25 -22.24 -4.70
N PRO A 333 -15.46 -23.04 -3.63
CA PRO A 333 -15.89 -22.52 -2.34
C PRO A 333 -14.98 -21.41 -1.83
N ALA A 334 -15.56 -20.34 -1.30
CA ALA A 334 -14.85 -19.25 -0.65
C ALA A 334 -14.21 -19.74 0.66
N ALA A 335 -13.12 -19.11 1.06
CA ALA A 335 -12.55 -19.24 2.40
C ALA A 335 -13.04 -18.07 3.26
N TYR A 336 -13.17 -18.28 4.56
CA TYR A 336 -13.62 -17.27 5.51
C TYR A 336 -12.67 -17.19 6.70
N ILE A 337 -12.48 -15.98 7.21
CA ILE A 337 -11.68 -15.71 8.40
C ILE A 337 -12.35 -14.64 9.26
N ALA A 338 -12.18 -14.70 10.57
CA ALA A 338 -12.54 -13.62 11.48
C ALA A 338 -11.32 -12.72 11.67
N VAL A 339 -11.41 -11.45 11.28
CA VAL A 339 -10.29 -10.51 11.27
C VAL A 339 -10.40 -9.51 12.42
N THR A 340 -9.23 -9.09 12.93
CA THR A 340 -9.09 -8.16 14.06
C THR A 340 -8.78 -6.74 13.59
N GLU A 341 -8.62 -5.82 14.53
CA GLU A 341 -8.15 -4.46 14.27
C GLU A 341 -6.74 -4.43 13.67
N ASN A 342 -5.85 -5.38 13.99
CA ASN A 342 -4.53 -5.47 13.36
C ASN A 342 -4.61 -5.86 11.87
N PHE A 343 -5.52 -6.74 11.50
CA PHE A 343 -5.80 -7.01 10.08
C PHE A 343 -6.32 -5.75 9.38
N TYR A 344 -7.28 -5.07 10.01
CA TYR A 344 -7.80 -3.81 9.50
C TYR A 344 -6.69 -2.76 9.33
N THR A 345 -5.73 -2.69 10.26
CA THR A 345 -4.57 -1.80 10.17
C THR A 345 -3.72 -2.11 8.93
N ILE A 346 -3.55 -3.38 8.55
CA ILE A 346 -2.86 -3.73 7.30
C ILE A 346 -3.66 -3.21 6.08
N THR A 347 -4.99 -3.28 6.11
CA THR A 347 -5.81 -2.75 5.01
C THR A 347 -5.74 -1.24 4.85
N ARG A 348 -5.20 -0.50 5.84
CA ARG A 348 -4.95 0.95 5.71
C ARG A 348 -3.82 1.26 4.73
N TYR A 349 -2.93 0.31 4.52
CA TYR A 349 -1.87 0.40 3.49
C TYR A 349 -2.45 0.26 2.08
N ASN A 350 -3.33 -0.72 1.91
CA ASN A 350 -4.12 -0.92 0.69
C ASN A 350 -5.48 -1.53 1.07
N TRP A 351 -6.59 -0.86 0.72
CA TRP A 351 -7.96 -1.23 1.10
C TRP A 351 -8.43 -2.50 0.39
N SER A 352 -7.90 -3.64 0.83
CA SER A 352 -8.21 -4.96 0.28
C SER A 352 -7.91 -6.06 1.29
N SER A 353 -8.88 -6.93 1.57
CA SER A 353 -8.68 -8.13 2.37
C SER A 353 -7.68 -9.10 1.73
N TYR A 354 -7.67 -9.19 0.40
CA TYR A 354 -6.73 -10.04 -0.35
C TYR A 354 -5.29 -9.53 -0.20
N TYR A 355 -5.11 -8.21 -0.23
CA TYR A 355 -3.82 -7.60 0.02
C TYR A 355 -3.32 -7.90 1.44
N ALA A 356 -4.16 -7.67 2.44
CA ALA A 356 -3.79 -7.91 3.83
C ALA A 356 -3.39 -9.37 4.06
N MET A 357 -4.17 -10.33 3.54
CA MET A 357 -3.81 -11.74 3.61
C MET A 357 -2.52 -12.08 2.85
N ALA A 358 -2.27 -11.47 1.69
CA ALA A 358 -1.02 -11.71 0.96
C ALA A 358 0.21 -11.20 1.74
N VAL A 359 0.10 -10.06 2.41
CA VAL A 359 1.15 -9.53 3.31
C VAL A 359 1.39 -10.49 4.47
N ILE A 360 0.33 -10.96 5.13
CA ILE A 360 0.42 -11.88 6.27
C ILE A 360 1.04 -13.21 5.83
N ASP A 361 0.52 -13.81 4.76
CA ASP A 361 0.99 -15.09 4.24
C ASP A 361 2.46 -15.03 3.81
N LEU A 362 2.85 -13.97 3.07
CA LEU A 362 4.24 -13.81 2.64
C LEU A 362 5.17 -13.64 3.84
N GLY A 363 4.81 -12.77 4.78
CA GLY A 363 5.60 -12.54 5.99
C GLY A 363 5.79 -13.83 6.80
N GLN A 364 4.74 -14.63 6.94
CA GLN A 364 4.80 -15.91 7.65
C GLN A 364 5.64 -16.95 6.93
N GLU A 365 5.50 -17.09 5.60
CA GLU A 365 6.31 -18.01 4.78
C GLU A 365 7.82 -17.65 4.85
N VAL A 366 8.14 -16.36 4.79
CA VAL A 366 9.53 -15.89 4.93
C VAL A 366 10.04 -16.17 6.35
N ALA A 367 9.25 -15.88 7.40
CA ALA A 367 9.62 -16.14 8.78
C ALA A 367 9.90 -17.63 9.05
N ASN A 368 9.03 -18.51 8.53
CA ASN A 368 9.19 -19.95 8.65
C ASN A 368 10.48 -20.45 7.98
N ARG A 369 10.78 -19.93 6.79
CA ARG A 369 12.01 -20.27 6.06
C ARG A 369 13.27 -19.69 6.70
N PHE A 370 13.17 -18.49 7.28
CA PHE A 370 14.28 -17.89 8.02
C PHE A 370 14.63 -18.70 9.25
N LYS A 371 13.63 -19.13 10.05
CA LYS A 371 13.84 -19.94 11.25
C LYS A 371 14.31 -21.38 10.96
N ALA A 372 13.95 -21.93 9.81
CA ALA A 372 14.33 -23.29 9.41
C ALA A 372 15.76 -23.38 8.82
N LYS A 373 16.44 -22.26 8.62
CA LYS A 373 17.86 -22.26 8.24
C LYS A 373 18.69 -22.52 9.49
N PRO A 374 19.59 -23.53 9.46
CA PRO A 374 20.51 -23.82 10.56
C PRO A 374 21.52 -22.72 10.78
#